data_4a7e17a357950b06d6312a61c673f80c
#
_entry.id   4a7e17a357950b06d6312a61c673f80c
#
_cell.length_a   1.000
_cell.length_b   1.000
_cell.length_c   1.000
_cell.angle_alpha   90.00
_cell.angle_beta   90.00
_cell.angle_gamma   90.00
#
_symmetry.space_group_name_H-M   'P 1'
#
loop_
_entity.id
_entity.type
_entity.pdbx_description
1 polymer ?
#
loop_
_entity_poly.entity_id
_entity_poly.type
_entity_poly.pdbx_seq_one_letter_code
_entity_poly.pdbx_strand_id
1 'polypeptide(L)'
;MTMADSVSVEEREPYIEIYQTSPERKLITGIEVLSPSNKRINSEGWSQYLRKRRTFMKGVANFVEIDLLRGGDRMPMKDPWPNSPYYFLVLRKEDAPLCTVWPAYATKRLQTVPIPLAPPDRDVLLQLQPLIENVYVRSHYDDDIDYSSSLNPPLNSDEKALLKKWHNGRAGKK
;
A
#
# COMPACT_ATOMS: atom_id res chain seq x y z
N MET A 1 6.92 27.46 34.15
CA MET A 1 5.99 27.21 33.03
C MET A 1 6.84 26.84 31.84
N THR A 2 6.87 25.53 31.46
CA THR A 2 7.72 25.03 30.40
C THR A 2 6.85 24.93 29.16
N MET A 3 7.23 25.65 28.09
CA MET A 3 6.56 25.51 26.78
C MET A 3 6.97 24.17 26.19
N ALA A 4 6.00 23.32 25.86
CA ALA A 4 6.23 22.14 25.05
C ALA A 4 6.20 22.56 23.57
N ASP A 5 7.33 22.42 22.90
CA ASP A 5 7.44 22.64 21.47
C ASP A 5 6.85 21.41 20.78
N SER A 6 5.65 21.55 20.23
CA SER A 6 5.07 20.51 19.37
C SER A 6 5.76 20.62 18.01
N VAL A 7 6.88 19.95 17.86
CA VAL A 7 7.46 19.70 16.54
C VAL A 7 6.46 18.79 15.81
N SER A 8 5.63 19.39 14.97
CA SER A 8 4.88 18.62 13.98
C SER A 8 5.90 18.03 13.01
N VAL A 9 6.27 16.78 13.21
CA VAL A 9 7.00 16.03 12.20
C VAL A 9 6.05 15.96 10.99
N GLU A 10 6.38 16.71 9.95
CA GLU A 10 5.71 16.62 8.66
C GLU A 10 5.98 15.21 8.14
N GLU A 11 5.05 14.29 8.37
CA GLU A 11 5.11 12.93 7.81
C GLU A 11 5.00 13.06 6.29
N ARG A 12 6.15 13.10 5.62
CA ARG A 12 6.19 13.03 4.15
C ARG A 12 5.79 11.62 3.73
N GLU A 13 4.60 11.52 3.17
CA GLU A 13 4.12 10.25 2.62
C GLU A 13 4.96 9.84 1.42
N PRO A 14 5.52 8.62 1.42
CA PRO A 14 6.33 8.16 0.29
C PRO A 14 5.43 7.92 -0.92
N TYR A 15 5.76 8.55 -2.05
CA TYR A 15 5.13 8.30 -3.33
C TYR A 15 6.19 8.23 -4.43
N ILE A 16 5.87 7.56 -5.53
CA ILE A 16 6.72 7.46 -6.69
C ILE A 16 5.98 8.04 -7.90
N GLU A 17 6.64 8.89 -8.64
CA GLU A 17 6.12 9.45 -9.90
C GLU A 17 7.00 9.02 -11.06
N ILE A 18 6.36 8.45 -12.08
CA ILE A 18 7.01 8.04 -13.32
C ILE A 18 6.68 9.07 -14.39
N TYR A 19 7.71 9.67 -14.95
CA TYR A 19 7.59 10.70 -15.97
C TYR A 19 8.13 10.25 -17.32
N GLN A 20 7.42 10.59 -18.37
CA GLN A 20 8.01 10.72 -19.70
C GLN A 20 8.84 12.00 -19.71
N THR A 21 10.06 11.94 -20.27
CA THR A 21 10.98 13.09 -20.29
C THR A 21 11.10 13.76 -21.66
N SER A 22 10.70 13.07 -22.73
CA SER A 22 10.77 13.56 -24.11
C SER A 22 9.47 13.19 -24.86
N PRO A 23 8.94 14.05 -25.75
CA PRO A 23 9.40 15.41 -26.10
C PRO A 23 9.14 16.44 -24.98
N GLU A 24 8.21 16.17 -24.08
CA GLU A 24 7.88 17.03 -22.95
C GLU A 24 7.79 16.22 -21.66
N ARG A 25 8.11 16.85 -20.53
CA ARG A 25 7.98 16.21 -19.22
C ARG A 25 6.49 16.06 -18.87
N LYS A 26 6.04 14.80 -18.79
CA LYS A 26 4.65 14.47 -18.52
C LYS A 26 4.56 13.36 -17.47
N LEU A 27 3.73 13.54 -16.46
CA LEU A 27 3.41 12.48 -15.49
C LEU A 27 2.65 11.35 -16.20
N ILE A 28 3.18 10.15 -16.10
CA ILE A 28 2.59 8.94 -16.67
C ILE A 28 1.89 8.11 -15.60
N THR A 29 2.55 7.88 -14.46
CA THR A 29 2.00 7.05 -13.40
C THR A 29 2.42 7.58 -12.04
N GLY A 30 1.45 7.74 -11.14
CA GLY A 30 1.69 7.94 -9.72
C GLY A 30 1.49 6.63 -8.96
N ILE A 31 2.40 6.30 -8.05
CA ILE A 31 2.31 5.14 -7.16
C ILE A 31 2.31 5.64 -5.73
N GLU A 32 1.27 5.29 -4.99
CA GLU A 32 1.06 5.67 -3.60
C GLU A 32 1.05 4.44 -2.69
N VAL A 33 1.83 4.50 -1.62
CA VAL A 33 1.74 3.52 -0.53
C VAL A 33 1.01 4.18 0.62
N LEU A 34 -0.14 3.62 1.01
CA LEU A 34 -0.99 4.23 2.02
C LEU A 34 -0.31 4.28 3.39
N SER A 35 -0.42 5.43 4.04
CA SER A 35 -0.04 5.65 5.44
C SER A 35 -1.25 5.51 6.37
N PRO A 36 -1.04 5.35 7.69
CA PRO A 36 -2.14 5.34 8.66
C PRO A 36 -2.97 6.62 8.65
N SER A 37 -2.37 7.78 8.33
CA SER A 37 -3.07 9.06 8.22
C SER A 37 -4.04 9.08 7.06
N ASN A 38 -3.69 8.44 5.92
CA ASN A 38 -4.60 8.31 4.77
C ASN A 38 -5.84 7.45 5.08
N LYS A 39 -5.76 6.59 6.08
CA LYS A 39 -6.83 5.64 6.44
C LYS A 39 -7.60 6.05 7.71
N ARG A 40 -7.52 7.29 8.11
CA ARG A 40 -8.29 7.85 9.25
C ARG A 40 -9.28 8.88 8.76
N ILE A 41 -10.56 8.49 8.68
CA ILE A 41 -11.66 9.40 8.31
C ILE A 41 -11.59 10.68 9.15
N ASN A 42 -11.87 11.82 8.53
CA ASN A 42 -11.83 13.15 9.13
C ASN A 42 -10.43 13.66 9.54
N SER A 43 -9.34 12.96 9.20
CA SER A 43 -7.99 13.51 9.33
C SER A 43 -7.63 14.40 8.15
N GLU A 44 -6.60 15.21 8.33
CA GLU A 44 -6.03 15.99 7.24
C GLU A 44 -5.45 15.09 6.15
N GLY A 45 -4.68 14.03 6.52
CA GLY A 45 -4.12 13.05 5.60
C GLY A 45 -5.19 12.37 4.75
N TRP A 46 -6.32 11.96 5.35
CA TRP A 46 -7.48 11.44 4.61
C TRP A 46 -8.00 12.44 3.57
N SER A 47 -8.18 13.70 3.97
CA SER A 47 -8.72 14.74 3.11
C SER A 47 -7.77 15.10 1.96
N GLN A 48 -6.47 15.18 2.23
CA GLN A 48 -5.43 15.41 1.23
C GLN A 48 -5.36 14.25 0.24
N TYR A 49 -5.37 13.02 0.75
CA TYR A 49 -5.33 11.83 -0.08
C TYR A 49 -6.57 11.68 -0.97
N LEU A 50 -7.76 11.98 -0.46
CA LEU A 50 -8.99 12.02 -1.27
C LEU A 50 -8.91 13.05 -2.41
N ARG A 51 -8.33 14.24 -2.17
CA ARG A 51 -8.14 15.24 -3.23
C ARG A 51 -7.20 14.72 -4.32
N LYS A 52 -6.07 14.10 -3.92
CA LYS A 52 -5.11 13.48 -4.84
C LYS A 52 -5.79 12.39 -5.67
N ARG A 53 -6.49 11.47 -5.03
CA ARG A 53 -7.24 10.39 -5.68
C ARG A 53 -8.24 10.90 -6.73
N ARG A 54 -8.99 11.97 -6.38
CA ARG A 54 -9.94 12.61 -7.30
C ARG A 54 -9.25 13.19 -8.54
N THR A 55 -8.02 13.67 -8.43
CA THR A 55 -7.26 14.18 -9.57
C THR A 55 -6.94 13.05 -10.55
N PHE A 56 -6.48 11.90 -10.06
CA PHE A 56 -6.23 10.73 -10.91
C PHE A 56 -7.51 10.17 -11.54
N MET A 57 -8.62 10.16 -10.82
CA MET A 57 -9.93 9.74 -11.34
C MET A 57 -10.43 10.59 -12.53
N LYS A 58 -9.85 11.78 -12.75
CA LYS A 58 -10.11 12.60 -13.94
C LYS A 58 -9.27 12.21 -15.16
N GLY A 59 -8.47 11.15 -15.07
CA GLY A 59 -7.65 10.67 -16.18
C GLY A 59 -6.41 11.51 -16.46
N VAL A 60 -5.87 12.20 -15.45
CA VAL A 60 -4.65 13.03 -15.62
C VAL A 60 -3.44 12.14 -15.90
N ALA A 61 -3.31 11.02 -15.16
CA ALA A 61 -2.25 10.02 -15.28
C ALA A 61 -2.76 8.68 -14.78
N ASN A 62 -1.99 7.61 -15.00
CA ASN A 62 -2.27 6.33 -14.35
C ASN A 62 -2.01 6.45 -12.84
N PHE A 63 -2.70 5.64 -12.07
CA PHE A 63 -2.58 5.65 -10.62
C PHE A 63 -2.51 4.24 -10.07
N VAL A 64 -1.55 4.02 -9.18
CA VAL A 64 -1.39 2.77 -8.46
C VAL A 64 -1.46 3.07 -6.96
N GLU A 65 -2.35 2.37 -6.27
CA GLU A 65 -2.53 2.49 -4.83
C GLU A 65 -2.18 1.16 -4.16
N ILE A 66 -1.33 1.20 -3.16
CA ILE A 66 -0.84 0.03 -2.44
C ILE A 66 -1.25 0.18 -0.98
N ASP A 67 -2.17 -0.66 -0.51
CA ASP A 67 -2.59 -0.74 0.88
C ASP A 67 -2.11 -2.03 1.53
N LEU A 68 -1.06 -1.92 2.34
CA LEU A 68 -0.53 -3.00 3.15
C LEU A 68 -0.82 -2.82 4.65
N LEU A 69 -1.75 -1.93 4.98
CA LEU A 69 -2.15 -1.65 6.35
C LEU A 69 -3.35 -2.51 6.77
N ARG A 70 -3.21 -3.25 7.85
CA ARG A 70 -4.29 -4.11 8.38
C ARG A 70 -5.52 -3.33 8.80
N GLY A 71 -5.32 -2.17 9.41
CA GLY A 71 -6.37 -1.35 9.99
C GLY A 71 -6.68 -0.10 9.19
N GLY A 72 -7.60 0.68 9.74
CA GLY A 72 -8.05 1.94 9.18
C GLY A 72 -9.19 1.80 8.17
N ASP A 73 -9.69 2.94 7.73
CA ASP A 73 -10.86 3.01 6.86
C ASP A 73 -10.47 2.76 5.39
N ARG A 74 -11.41 2.20 4.63
CA ARG A 74 -11.24 2.04 3.17
C ARG A 74 -11.60 3.34 2.45
N MET A 75 -10.84 3.64 1.40
CA MET A 75 -11.17 4.75 0.51
C MET A 75 -12.55 4.57 -0.12
N PRO A 76 -13.32 5.64 -0.34
CA PRO A 76 -14.62 5.56 -0.99
C PRO A 76 -14.54 4.92 -2.37
N MET A 77 -15.40 3.96 -2.63
CA MET A 77 -15.61 3.30 -3.92
C MET A 77 -17.09 3.25 -4.23
N LYS A 78 -17.45 3.21 -5.50
CA LYS A 78 -18.82 2.99 -5.93
C LYS A 78 -19.23 1.53 -5.73
N ASP A 79 -18.33 0.62 -6.09
CA ASP A 79 -18.51 -0.81 -5.92
C ASP A 79 -17.97 -1.28 -4.57
N PRO A 80 -18.48 -2.39 -4.00
CA PRO A 80 -18.00 -2.92 -2.74
C PRO A 80 -16.55 -3.38 -2.84
N TRP A 81 -15.75 -3.05 -1.81
CA TRP A 81 -14.40 -3.54 -1.70
C TRP A 81 -14.35 -5.07 -1.55
N PRO A 82 -13.33 -5.74 -2.14
CA PRO A 82 -13.08 -7.15 -1.84
C PRO A 82 -12.89 -7.36 -0.33
N ASN A 83 -13.36 -8.50 0.17
CA ASN A 83 -13.13 -8.89 1.57
C ASN A 83 -11.68 -9.36 1.75
N SER A 84 -10.76 -8.43 1.83
CA SER A 84 -9.32 -8.66 2.03
C SER A 84 -8.74 -7.59 2.94
N PRO A 85 -7.75 -7.90 3.80
CA PRO A 85 -7.12 -6.89 4.66
C PRO A 85 -6.26 -5.89 3.87
N TYR A 86 -5.66 -6.34 2.77
CA TYR A 86 -4.75 -5.56 1.93
C TYR A 86 -5.21 -5.55 0.48
N TYR A 87 -4.72 -4.61 -0.32
CA TYR A 87 -5.01 -4.58 -1.75
C TYR A 87 -3.97 -3.79 -2.55
N PHE A 88 -3.96 -4.05 -3.85
CA PHE A 88 -3.39 -3.18 -4.87
C PHE A 88 -4.50 -2.70 -5.77
N LEU A 89 -4.47 -1.44 -6.15
CA LEU A 89 -5.41 -0.85 -7.10
C LEU A 89 -4.61 -0.23 -8.24
N VAL A 90 -5.03 -0.48 -9.46
CA VAL A 90 -4.49 0.18 -10.66
C VAL A 90 -5.62 0.83 -11.43
N LEU A 91 -5.52 2.13 -11.62
CA LEU A 91 -6.39 2.92 -12.46
C LEU A 91 -5.57 3.39 -13.66
N ARG A 92 -5.95 2.93 -14.84
CA ARG A 92 -5.40 3.45 -16.09
C ARG A 92 -6.11 4.76 -16.46
N LYS A 93 -5.36 5.74 -16.91
CA LYS A 93 -5.94 7.06 -17.24
C LYS A 93 -7.01 6.98 -18.33
N GLU A 94 -6.84 6.03 -19.27
CA GLU A 94 -7.78 5.80 -20.38
C GLU A 94 -9.11 5.21 -19.90
N ASP A 95 -9.08 4.44 -18.81
CA ASP A 95 -10.24 3.73 -18.26
C ASP A 95 -10.89 4.51 -17.09
N ALA A 96 -10.30 5.65 -16.69
CA ALA A 96 -10.77 6.41 -15.54
C ALA A 96 -12.27 6.78 -15.66
N PRO A 97 -13.05 6.57 -14.59
CA PRO A 97 -12.65 6.24 -13.22
C PRO A 97 -12.65 4.74 -12.91
N LEU A 98 -12.71 3.85 -13.89
CA LEU A 98 -12.67 2.40 -13.68
C LEU A 98 -11.26 1.96 -13.28
N CYS A 99 -11.17 1.11 -12.27
CA CYS A 99 -9.91 0.57 -11.78
C CYS A 99 -9.99 -0.94 -11.56
N THR A 100 -8.84 -1.60 -11.60
CA THR A 100 -8.72 -3.00 -11.22
C THR A 100 -8.18 -3.10 -9.80
N VAL A 101 -8.77 -3.95 -8.97
CA VAL A 101 -8.35 -4.19 -7.58
C VAL A 101 -7.88 -5.63 -7.42
N TRP A 102 -6.68 -5.82 -6.88
CA TRP A 102 -6.12 -7.11 -6.51
C TRP A 102 -6.18 -7.26 -4.99
N PRO A 103 -7.04 -8.13 -4.45
CA PRO A 103 -7.07 -8.41 -3.02
C PRO A 103 -5.79 -9.13 -2.58
N ALA A 104 -5.25 -8.75 -1.43
CA ALA A 104 -4.05 -9.37 -0.88
C ALA A 104 -4.27 -9.84 0.57
N TYR A 105 -3.58 -10.92 0.94
CA TYR A 105 -3.73 -11.61 2.22
C TYR A 105 -2.38 -11.98 2.79
N ALA A 106 -2.19 -11.85 4.09
CA ALA A 106 -0.97 -12.30 4.77
C ALA A 106 -0.71 -13.81 4.64
N THR A 107 -1.75 -14.60 4.37
CA THR A 107 -1.69 -16.05 4.18
C THR A 107 -1.27 -16.50 2.79
N LYS A 108 -1.10 -15.56 1.86
CA LYS A 108 -0.77 -15.83 0.46
C LYS A 108 0.39 -14.97 0.02
N ARG A 109 1.17 -15.48 -0.94
CA ARG A 109 2.20 -14.68 -1.61
C ARG A 109 1.54 -13.51 -2.34
N LEU A 110 2.14 -12.32 -2.26
CA LEU A 110 1.65 -11.14 -2.96
C LEU A 110 1.70 -11.35 -4.47
N GLN A 111 0.65 -10.91 -5.13
CA GLN A 111 0.53 -10.98 -6.58
C GLN A 111 1.46 -9.96 -7.25
N THR A 112 1.87 -10.25 -8.46
CA THR A 112 2.53 -9.28 -9.34
C THR A 112 1.50 -8.29 -9.87
N VAL A 113 1.80 -7.01 -9.78
CA VAL A 113 0.89 -5.92 -10.18
C VAL A 113 1.48 -5.18 -11.38
N PRO A 114 0.72 -4.97 -12.46
CA PRO A 114 1.19 -4.18 -13.60
C PRO A 114 1.21 -2.71 -13.24
N ILE A 115 2.33 -2.06 -13.50
CA ILE A 115 2.51 -0.61 -13.40
C ILE A 115 2.42 -0.03 -14.80
N PRO A 116 1.37 0.72 -15.14
CA PRO A 116 1.19 1.25 -16.49
C PRO A 116 2.26 2.27 -16.86
N LEU A 117 2.77 2.17 -18.08
CA LEU A 117 3.66 3.15 -18.69
C LEU A 117 3.00 3.82 -19.90
N ALA A 118 3.70 4.79 -20.50
CA ALA A 118 3.24 5.42 -21.75
C ALA A 118 3.61 4.56 -22.97
N PRO A 119 2.73 4.42 -23.95
CA PRO A 119 3.10 3.81 -25.23
C PRO A 119 4.35 4.46 -25.84
N PRO A 120 5.27 3.70 -26.48
CA PRO A 120 5.15 2.27 -26.82
C PRO A 120 5.61 1.31 -25.72
N ASP A 121 5.97 1.81 -24.54
CA ASP A 121 6.46 0.99 -23.45
C ASP A 121 5.33 0.08 -22.88
N ARG A 122 5.74 -1.15 -22.53
CA ARG A 122 4.84 -2.09 -21.85
C ARG A 122 4.82 -1.81 -20.35
N ASP A 123 3.78 -2.31 -19.67
CA ASP A 123 3.69 -2.27 -18.22
C ASP A 123 4.94 -2.90 -17.56
N VAL A 124 5.40 -2.28 -16.50
CA VAL A 124 6.39 -2.90 -15.60
C VAL A 124 5.67 -3.78 -14.60
N LEU A 125 6.12 -5.01 -14.46
CA LEU A 125 5.54 -5.98 -13.53
C LEU A 125 6.17 -5.81 -12.13
N LEU A 126 5.47 -5.18 -11.23
CA LEU A 126 5.92 -4.97 -9.85
C LEU A 126 5.74 -6.22 -9.01
N GLN A 127 6.84 -6.81 -8.56
CA GLN A 127 6.89 -7.95 -7.65
C GLN A 127 7.21 -7.45 -6.22
N LEU A 128 6.19 -7.15 -5.43
CA LEU A 128 6.39 -6.61 -4.07
C LEU A 128 6.89 -7.65 -3.07
N GLN A 129 6.56 -8.92 -3.25
CA GLN A 129 6.95 -9.95 -2.28
C GLN A 129 8.47 -10.02 -2.04
N PRO A 130 9.33 -10.10 -3.08
CA PRO A 130 10.78 -10.10 -2.88
C PRO A 130 11.31 -8.81 -2.24
N LEU A 131 10.66 -7.67 -2.53
CA LEU A 131 11.05 -6.38 -1.96
C LEU A 131 10.77 -6.35 -0.45
N ILE A 132 9.59 -6.80 -0.02
CA ILE A 132 9.23 -6.87 1.40
C ILE A 132 10.14 -7.86 2.14
N GLU A 133 10.41 -9.03 1.56
CA GLU A 133 11.33 -10.02 2.13
C GLU A 133 12.74 -9.42 2.30
N ASN A 134 13.22 -8.67 1.32
CA ASN A 134 14.52 -8.00 1.37
C ASN A 134 14.55 -6.89 2.43
N VAL A 135 13.53 -6.05 2.50
CA VAL A 135 13.41 -4.99 3.53
C VAL A 135 13.39 -5.63 4.92
N TYR A 136 12.61 -6.68 5.12
CA TYR A 136 12.52 -7.40 6.39
C TYR A 136 13.90 -7.87 6.88
N VAL A 137 14.68 -8.51 6.00
CA VAL A 137 16.02 -9.01 6.34
C VAL A 137 17.02 -7.87 6.56
N ARG A 138 17.04 -6.87 5.67
CA ARG A 138 18.01 -5.76 5.74
C ARG A 138 17.80 -4.84 6.94
N SER A 139 16.56 -4.70 7.38
CA SER A 139 16.21 -3.86 8.53
C SER A 139 16.19 -4.63 9.86
N HIS A 140 16.64 -5.89 9.86
CA HIS A 140 16.69 -6.75 11.07
C HIS A 140 15.36 -6.80 11.84
N TYR A 141 14.22 -6.79 11.12
CA TYR A 141 12.89 -6.82 11.74
C TYR A 141 12.62 -8.09 12.54
N ASP A 142 13.36 -9.16 12.32
CA ASP A 142 13.33 -10.38 13.13
C ASP A 142 13.84 -10.18 14.56
N ASP A 143 14.71 -9.20 14.78
CA ASP A 143 15.22 -8.81 16.10
C ASP A 143 14.33 -7.74 16.76
N ASP A 144 13.74 -6.83 15.97
CA ASP A 144 13.04 -5.65 16.49
C ASP A 144 11.54 -5.90 16.75
N ILE A 145 10.92 -6.85 16.02
CA ILE A 145 9.48 -7.10 16.15
C ILE A 145 9.17 -8.08 17.27
N ASP A 146 8.41 -7.61 18.26
CA ASP A 146 7.82 -8.50 19.27
C ASP A 146 6.59 -9.24 18.70
N TYR A 147 6.83 -10.48 18.26
CA TYR A 147 5.78 -11.36 17.73
C TYR A 147 4.82 -11.91 18.79
N SER A 148 5.08 -11.66 20.08
CA SER A 148 4.17 -12.01 21.18
C SER A 148 3.07 -10.97 21.38
N SER A 149 3.28 -9.76 20.89
CA SER A 149 2.34 -8.65 20.99
C SER A 149 1.04 -8.91 20.23
N SER A 150 -0.07 -8.47 20.81
CA SER A 150 -1.36 -8.54 20.13
C SER A 150 -1.44 -7.55 18.98
N LEU A 151 -1.91 -8.00 17.83
CA LEU A 151 -2.12 -7.14 16.66
C LEU A 151 -3.45 -6.39 16.75
N ASN A 152 -3.46 -5.17 16.24
CA ASN A 152 -4.67 -4.38 16.07
C ASN A 152 -4.81 -3.93 14.59
N PRO A 153 -5.86 -4.31 13.87
CA PRO A 153 -6.90 -5.28 14.22
C PRO A 153 -6.37 -6.69 14.52
N PRO A 154 -7.10 -7.49 15.33
CA PRO A 154 -6.67 -8.85 15.66
C PRO A 154 -6.64 -9.75 14.43
N LEU A 155 -5.81 -10.79 14.48
CA LEU A 155 -5.76 -11.82 13.45
C LEU A 155 -7.11 -12.56 13.33
N ASN A 156 -7.55 -12.81 12.11
CA ASN A 156 -8.65 -13.72 11.83
C ASN A 156 -8.24 -15.19 12.04
N SER A 157 -9.18 -16.13 11.89
CA SER A 157 -8.95 -17.56 12.09
C SER A 157 -7.84 -18.12 11.22
N ASP A 158 -7.82 -17.75 9.93
CA ASP A 158 -6.87 -18.27 8.95
C ASP A 158 -5.46 -17.75 9.19
N GLU A 159 -5.36 -16.46 9.53
CA GLU A 159 -4.09 -15.82 9.91
C GLU A 159 -3.52 -16.39 11.19
N LYS A 160 -4.36 -16.67 12.20
CA LYS A 160 -3.95 -17.36 13.44
C LYS A 160 -3.42 -18.76 13.16
N ALA A 161 -4.10 -19.51 12.28
CA ALA A 161 -3.66 -20.86 11.90
C ALA A 161 -2.31 -20.83 11.17
N LEU A 162 -2.11 -19.86 10.26
CA LEU A 162 -0.83 -19.66 9.57
C LEU A 162 0.29 -19.32 10.54
N LEU A 163 0.07 -18.37 11.45
CA LEU A 163 1.07 -17.96 12.44
C LEU A 163 1.47 -19.14 13.34
N LYS A 164 0.52 -19.93 13.82
CA LYS A 164 0.77 -21.14 14.60
C LYS A 164 1.61 -22.15 13.83
N LYS A 165 1.31 -22.38 12.55
CA LYS A 165 2.10 -23.28 11.68
C LYS A 165 3.53 -22.79 11.49
N TRP A 166 3.71 -21.48 11.34
CA TRP A 166 5.02 -20.86 11.17
C TRP A 166 5.88 -20.97 12.44
N HIS A 167 5.30 -20.72 13.62
CA HIS A 167 5.99 -20.91 14.91
C HIS A 167 6.42 -22.36 15.12
N ASN A 168 5.55 -23.32 14.85
CA ASN A 168 5.88 -24.76 14.99
C ASN A 168 6.98 -25.17 14.01
N GLY A 169 7.04 -24.61 12.82
CA GLY A 169 8.10 -24.89 11.83
C GLY A 169 9.47 -24.32 12.19
N ARG A 170 9.52 -23.23 12.98
CA ARG A 170 10.79 -22.67 13.51
C ARG A 170 11.31 -23.43 14.74
N ALA A 171 10.42 -23.88 15.61
CA ALA A 171 10.80 -24.63 16.81
C ALA A 171 11.49 -25.96 16.50
N GLY A 172 11.28 -26.54 15.31
CA GLY A 172 11.92 -27.77 14.84
C GLY A 172 13.28 -27.61 14.14
N LYS A 173 13.82 -26.39 14.07
CA LYS A 173 15.10 -26.08 13.38
C LYS A 173 16.20 -25.54 14.32
N LYS A 174 16.09 -25.77 15.62
CA LYS A 174 17.17 -25.52 16.59
C LYS A 174 17.93 -26.80 16.88
#